data_cf4050e2f9afd6422adcda32387cf09f
#
_entry.id   cf4050e2f9afd6422adcda32387cf09f
#
_cell.length_a   1.000
_cell.length_b   1.000
_cell.length_c   1.000
_cell.angle_alpha   90.00
_cell.angle_beta   90.00
_cell.angle_gamma   90.00
#
_symmetry.space_group_name_H-M   'P 1'
#
loop_
_entity.id
_entity.type
_entity.pdbx_description
1 polymer ?
#
loop_
_entity_poly.entity_id
_entity_poly.type
_entity_poly.pdbx_seq_one_letter_code
_entity_poly.pdbx_strand_id
1 'polypeptide(L)'
;MKSENGAGKSLFQYNEDETLAEVMEYIAGTYSEHYGDQKFQIQDVFEQMDIAEEFVRGAAMKYLFRFGKKNGKDRKDLLKCIHYVCLLYHYSFKPEGQTNENY
;
A
#
# COMPACT_ATOMS: atom_id res chain seq x y z
N MET A 1 -9.50 11.18 -18.67
CA MET A 1 -9.62 10.68 -18.82
C MET A 1 -9.35 9.68 -19.24
N LYS A 2 -9.39 9.04 -19.32
CA LYS A 2 -9.24 8.08 -19.51
C LYS A 2 -8.70 7.69 -20.58
N SER A 3 -8.26 7.08 -20.67
CA SER A 3 -7.60 6.69 -21.53
C SER A 3 -8.08 6.40 -22.63
N GLU A 4 -8.46 6.46 -23.06
CA GLU A 4 -8.84 6.17 -23.97
C GLU A 4 -8.23 6.25 -24.95
N ASN A 5 -7.63 6.16 -25.04
CA ASN A 5 -7.00 6.20 -25.85
C ASN A 5 -7.25 5.83 -26.97
N GLY A 6 -7.10 6.01 -27.26
CA GLY A 6 -7.34 5.89 -28.37
C GLY A 6 -7.92 4.88 -28.79
N ALA A 7 -7.56 4.14 -28.69
CA ALA A 7 -8.08 3.13 -29.04
C ALA A 7 -9.14 2.99 -28.45
N GLY A 8 -9.30 3.68 -27.78
CA GLY A 8 -10.32 3.55 -27.32
C GLY A 8 -10.72 2.73 -26.29
N LYS A 9 -10.64 1.60 -26.22
CA LYS A 9 -11.10 0.85 -25.21
C LYS A 9 -10.16 0.61 -24.17
N SER A 10 -10.44 0.99 -22.95
CA SER A 10 -9.62 0.65 -21.83
C SER A 10 -9.86 -0.78 -21.46
N LEU A 11 -8.85 -1.42 -20.92
CA LEU A 11 -9.01 -2.77 -20.45
C LEU A 11 -9.71 -2.74 -19.10
N PHE A 12 -9.88 -1.59 -18.51
CA PHE A 12 -10.39 -1.49 -17.17
C PHE A 12 -11.75 -0.82 -17.18
N GLN A 13 -12.69 -1.39 -16.48
CA GLN A 13 -14.03 -0.91 -16.55
C GLN A 13 -14.35 0.12 -15.48
N TYR A 14 -13.64 0.10 -14.37
CA TYR A 14 -13.93 0.99 -13.27
C TYR A 14 -12.76 1.89 -12.93
N ASN A 15 -11.99 2.28 -13.91
CA ASN A 15 -10.86 3.18 -13.74
C ASN A 15 -9.81 2.61 -12.79
N GLU A 16 -9.69 1.30 -12.78
CA GLU A 16 -8.72 0.68 -11.88
C GLU A 16 -7.31 1.16 -12.17
N ASP A 17 -6.98 1.39 -13.44
CA ASP A 17 -5.65 1.85 -13.79
C ASP A 17 -5.38 3.23 -13.24
N GLU A 18 -6.36 4.12 -13.28
CA GLU A 18 -6.16 5.46 -12.76
C GLU A 18 -6.07 5.42 -11.24
N THR A 19 -6.87 4.58 -10.60
CA THR A 19 -6.81 4.45 -9.17
C THR A 19 -5.47 3.92 -8.72
N LEU A 20 -4.96 2.91 -9.42
CA LEU A 20 -3.67 2.35 -9.02
C LEU A 20 -2.54 3.33 -9.27
N ALA A 21 -2.65 4.17 -10.30
CA ALA A 21 -1.64 5.19 -10.52
C ALA A 21 -1.63 6.18 -9.36
N GLU A 22 -2.80 6.54 -8.87
CA GLU A 22 -2.87 7.45 -7.74
C GLU A 22 -2.31 6.80 -6.47
N VAL A 23 -2.56 5.51 -6.29
CA VAL A 23 -2.02 4.79 -5.15
C VAL A 23 -0.49 4.80 -5.21
N MET A 24 0.06 4.54 -6.38
CA MET A 24 1.50 4.52 -6.50
C MET A 24 2.11 5.89 -6.21
N GLU A 25 1.45 6.94 -6.67
CA GLU A 25 1.95 8.26 -6.40
C GLU A 25 1.89 8.57 -4.92
N TYR A 26 0.81 8.18 -4.27
CA TYR A 26 0.68 8.39 -2.84
C TYR A 26 1.77 7.66 -2.07
N ILE A 27 2.01 6.40 -2.42
CA ILE A 27 3.00 5.61 -1.71
C ILE A 27 4.39 6.21 -1.91
N ALA A 28 4.70 6.61 -3.14
CA ALA A 28 5.99 7.21 -3.39
C ALA A 28 6.17 8.48 -2.57
N GLY A 29 5.10 9.24 -2.41
CA GLY A 29 5.18 10.45 -1.62
C GLY A 29 5.43 10.17 -0.16
N THR A 30 4.90 9.08 0.38
CA THR A 30 5.13 8.79 1.78
C THR A 30 6.61 8.53 2.02
N TYR A 31 7.28 7.88 1.08
CA TYR A 31 8.69 7.61 1.29
C TYR A 31 9.50 8.91 1.26
N SER A 32 9.16 9.83 0.39
CA SER A 32 9.95 11.03 0.34
C SER A 32 9.59 11.99 1.46
N GLU A 33 8.33 12.01 1.91
CA GLU A 33 7.96 12.97 2.92
C GLU A 33 8.19 12.49 4.32
N HIS A 34 7.98 11.23 4.57
CA HIS A 34 7.98 10.76 5.93
C HIS A 34 9.22 9.97 6.29
N TYR A 35 9.86 9.36 5.31
CA TYR A 35 11.00 8.54 5.64
C TYR A 35 12.30 9.19 5.20
N GLY A 36 12.25 9.98 4.15
CA GLY A 36 13.41 10.71 3.74
C GLY A 36 14.63 9.83 3.60
N ASP A 37 15.70 10.22 4.27
CA ASP A 37 16.92 9.47 4.16
C ASP A 37 17.05 8.41 5.22
N GLN A 38 16.03 8.14 5.99
CA GLN A 38 16.17 7.16 7.02
C GLN A 38 16.38 5.80 6.45
N LYS A 39 17.34 5.09 6.98
CA LYS A 39 17.60 3.76 6.50
C LYS A 39 16.90 2.73 7.32
N PHE A 40 16.45 3.07 8.52
CA PHE A 40 15.82 2.12 9.41
C PHE A 40 14.44 2.62 9.71
N GLN A 41 13.43 1.84 9.46
CA GLN A 41 12.07 2.26 9.67
C GLN A 41 11.39 1.31 10.61
N ILE A 42 10.28 1.75 11.19
CA ILE A 42 9.57 0.93 12.16
C ILE A 42 9.11 -0.38 11.51
N GLN A 43 8.87 -0.40 10.22
CA GLN A 43 8.48 -1.65 9.55
C GLN A 43 9.62 -2.67 9.65
N ASP A 44 10.86 -2.20 9.67
CA ASP A 44 11.98 -3.11 9.78
C ASP A 44 11.98 -3.77 11.16
N VAL A 45 11.56 -3.03 12.18
CA VAL A 45 11.47 -3.58 13.51
C VAL A 45 10.42 -4.69 13.54
N PHE A 46 9.26 -4.43 12.95
CA PHE A 46 8.20 -5.41 12.96
C PHE A 46 8.61 -6.67 12.21
N GLU A 47 9.37 -6.50 11.14
CA GLU A 47 9.84 -7.66 10.41
C GLU A 47 10.80 -8.48 11.24
N GLN A 48 11.71 -7.79 11.96
CA GLN A 48 12.64 -8.50 12.81
C GLN A 48 11.94 -9.22 13.95
N MET A 49 10.82 -8.69 14.40
CA MET A 49 10.09 -9.34 15.46
C MET A 49 9.10 -10.35 14.95
N ASP A 50 9.06 -10.52 13.63
CA ASP A 50 8.21 -11.54 13.03
C ASP A 50 6.73 -11.23 13.24
N ILE A 51 6.37 -9.97 13.28
CA ILE A 51 4.98 -9.60 13.44
C ILE A 51 4.53 -8.69 12.32
N ALA A 52 5.33 -8.58 11.26
CA ALA A 52 5.00 -7.63 10.20
C ALA A 52 3.68 -7.95 9.52
N GLU A 53 3.43 -9.22 9.26
CA GLU A 53 2.19 -9.57 8.57
C GLU A 53 0.98 -9.20 9.39
N GLU A 54 1.00 -9.53 10.68
CA GLU A 54 -0.15 -9.23 11.51
C GLU A 54 -0.35 -7.74 11.66
N PHE A 55 0.77 -7.01 11.80
CA PHE A 55 0.65 -5.57 11.98
C PHE A 55 0.04 -4.91 10.75
N VAL A 56 0.54 -5.24 9.57
CA VAL A 56 0.04 -4.56 8.38
C VAL A 56 -1.37 -5.00 8.04
N ARG A 57 -1.72 -6.25 8.34
CA ARG A 57 -3.10 -6.68 8.14
C ARG A 57 -4.03 -5.86 9.02
N GLY A 58 -3.69 -5.71 10.29
CA GLY A 58 -4.53 -4.95 11.19
C GLY A 58 -4.63 -3.50 10.78
N ALA A 59 -3.52 -2.93 10.30
CA ALA A 59 -3.55 -1.54 9.85
C ALA A 59 -4.44 -1.38 8.63
N ALA A 60 -4.36 -2.31 7.68
CA ALA A 60 -5.23 -2.23 6.51
C ALA A 60 -6.69 -2.29 6.92
N MET A 61 -7.01 -3.19 7.83
CA MET A 61 -8.39 -3.33 8.27
C MET A 61 -8.86 -2.09 9.00
N LYS A 62 -7.97 -1.47 9.79
CA LYS A 62 -8.34 -0.28 10.51
C LYS A 62 -8.73 0.84 9.56
N TYR A 63 -7.95 1.06 8.53
CA TYR A 63 -8.24 2.16 7.63
C TYR A 63 -9.44 1.88 6.76
N LEU A 64 -9.64 0.63 6.38
CA LEU A 64 -10.82 0.29 5.62
C LEU A 64 -12.07 0.49 6.48
N PHE A 65 -12.01 0.09 7.74
CA PHE A 65 -13.15 0.24 8.63
C PHE A 65 -13.44 1.71 8.90
N ARG A 66 -12.39 2.52 8.97
CA ARG A 66 -12.58 3.93 9.31
C ARG A 66 -13.19 4.73 8.17
N PHE A 67 -13.02 4.26 6.95
CA PHE A 67 -13.49 4.98 5.79
C PHE A 67 -15.01 5.19 5.92
N GLY A 68 -15.44 6.43 5.80
CA GLY A 68 -16.84 6.76 5.91
C GLY A 68 -17.30 7.01 7.31
N LYS A 69 -16.42 6.88 8.30
CA LYS A 69 -16.85 7.07 9.66
C LYS A 69 -16.24 8.29 10.33
N LYS A 70 -14.97 8.29 10.56
CA LYS A 70 -14.42 9.36 11.34
C LYS A 70 -14.33 10.66 10.57
N ASN A 71 -13.83 10.67 9.40
CA ASN A 71 -13.70 11.85 8.60
C ASN A 71 -14.53 11.77 7.35
N GLY A 72 -15.61 11.04 7.39
CA GLY A 72 -16.42 10.83 6.21
C GLY A 72 -15.68 9.95 5.22
N LYS A 73 -15.93 10.13 3.95
CA LYS A 73 -15.29 9.31 2.93
C LYS A 73 -13.97 9.93 2.57
N ASP A 74 -13.02 9.80 3.45
CA ASP A 74 -11.72 10.38 3.26
C ASP A 74 -10.90 9.48 2.35
N ARG A 75 -10.49 10.03 1.21
CA ARG A 75 -9.73 9.26 0.24
C ARG A 75 -8.46 8.70 0.85
N LYS A 76 -7.85 9.40 1.80
CA LYS A 76 -6.62 8.92 2.39
C LYS A 76 -6.81 7.64 3.16
N ASP A 77 -7.98 7.39 3.72
CA ASP A 77 -8.19 6.12 4.41
C ASP A 77 -8.07 4.95 3.43
N LEU A 78 -8.59 5.12 2.23
CA LEU A 78 -8.48 4.05 1.25
C LEU A 78 -7.05 3.93 0.73
N LEU A 79 -6.37 5.06 0.53
CA LEU A 79 -4.99 4.99 0.06
C LEU A 79 -4.10 4.32 1.09
N LYS A 80 -4.30 4.61 2.38
CA LYS A 80 -3.52 3.97 3.41
C LYS A 80 -3.84 2.49 3.50
N CYS A 81 -5.11 2.13 3.37
CA CYS A 81 -5.49 0.73 3.40
C CYS A 81 -4.78 -0.03 2.29
N ILE A 82 -4.78 0.52 1.09
CA ILE A 82 -4.16 -0.17 -0.03
C ILE A 82 -2.66 -0.27 0.15
N HIS A 83 -2.04 0.78 0.71
CA HIS A 83 -0.61 0.72 0.96
C HIS A 83 -0.28 -0.42 1.93
N TYR A 84 -1.07 -0.57 2.99
CA TYR A 84 -0.83 -1.66 3.92
C TYR A 84 -1.08 -3.03 3.30
N VAL A 85 -2.02 -3.11 2.34
CA VAL A 85 -2.22 -4.36 1.64
C VAL A 85 -1.00 -4.68 0.78
N CYS A 86 -0.39 -3.66 0.18
CA CYS A 86 0.83 -3.88 -0.59
C CYS A 86 1.95 -4.41 0.32
N LEU A 87 2.04 -3.86 1.53
CA LEU A 87 3.05 -4.35 2.46
C LEU A 87 2.75 -5.76 2.91
N LEU A 88 1.47 -6.08 3.10
CA LEU A 88 1.11 -7.44 3.48
C LEU A 88 1.51 -8.41 2.37
N TYR A 89 1.28 -8.02 1.13
CA TYR A 89 1.67 -8.86 0.01
C TYR A 89 3.18 -9.08 0.02
N HIS A 90 3.92 -8.02 0.26
CA HIS A 90 5.37 -8.11 0.28
C HIS A 90 5.86 -9.07 1.38
N TYR A 91 5.32 -8.91 2.60
CA TYR A 91 5.80 -9.74 3.69
C TYR A 91 5.33 -11.18 3.56
N SER A 92 4.20 -11.40 2.91
CA SER A 92 3.69 -12.75 2.77
C SER A 92 4.38 -13.53 1.66
N PHE A 93 4.81 -12.84 0.60
CA PHE A 93 5.36 -13.51 -0.56
C PHE A 93 6.70 -12.93 -0.94
N LYS A 94 7.61 -12.86 0.02
CA LYS A 94 8.90 -12.28 -0.27
C LYS A 94 9.58 -13.01 -1.38
N PRO A 95 10.25 -12.29 -2.24
CA PRO A 95 10.95 -12.95 -3.33
C PRO A 95 12.00 -13.84 -2.77
N GLU A 96 12.29 -14.92 -3.51
CA GLU A 96 13.30 -15.80 -3.11
C GLU A 96 14.57 -15.09 -3.05
N GLY A 97 15.38 -15.34 -2.21
CA GLY A 97 16.63 -14.68 -2.09
C GLY A 97 16.59 -13.52 -1.16
N GLN A 98 15.43 -13.02 -0.87
CA GLN A 98 15.38 -12.00 0.08
C GLN A 98 14.80 -12.46 1.31
N THR A 99 14.46 -13.67 1.40
CA THR A 99 13.85 -14.09 2.51
C THR A 99 14.68 -14.19 3.56
N ASN A 100 14.22 -14.47 4.48
CA ASN A 100 15.00 -14.64 5.55
C ASN A 100 15.21 -15.91 5.77
N GLU A 101 15.15 -16.63 4.89
CA GLU A 101 15.46 -17.89 5.07
C GLU A 101 16.64 -17.91 5.67
N ASN A 102 17.22 -16.93 5.76
CA ASN A 102 18.39 -17.00 6.41
C ASN A 102 18.16 -17.17 7.77
N TYR A 103 17.08 -17.15 8.27
CA TYR A 103 17.05 -17.45 9.60
C TYR A 103 16.52 -18.69 9.76
#